data_61f035b39c8b0a38b0191ad8ee98c0a0
#
_entry.id   61f035b39c8b0a38b0191ad8ee98c0a0
#
_cell.length_a   1.000
_cell.length_b   1.000
_cell.length_c   1.000
_cell.angle_alpha   90.00
_cell.angle_beta   90.00
_cell.angle_gamma   90.00
#
_symmetry.space_group_name_H-M   'P 1'
#
loop_
_entity.id
_entity.type
_entity.pdbx_description
1 polymer ?
#
loop_
_entity_poly.entity_id
_entity_poly.type
_entity_poly.pdbx_seq_one_letter_code
_entity_poly.pdbx_strand_id
1 'polypeptide(L)'
;VSKALEGFMATLLLATLLSMASATQQRDLQAAKSPFVGSWSADLSQSRLDPKMPIKGADVTIGVTGNVITLANSVIMPSGETIQERETLRADGTETAATNPQTRGMVHVANWVGSHVLALTTKKGNQSIALITYEVSTDGQTLTVRTSGLIEQVVIFKRREL
;
A
#
# COMPACT_ATOMS: atom_id res chain seq x y z
N VAL A 1 -53.19 15.54 -27.51
CA VAL A 1 -52.08 16.26 -26.84
C VAL A 1 -51.48 15.40 -25.69
N SER A 2 -52.23 14.40 -25.14
CA SER A 2 -51.81 13.63 -23.93
C SER A 2 -50.78 12.50 -24.20
N LYS A 3 -50.73 11.90 -25.38
CA LYS A 3 -49.86 10.74 -25.66
C LYS A 3 -48.38 11.06 -25.96
N ALA A 4 -48.05 12.31 -26.32
CA ALA A 4 -46.69 12.72 -26.60
C ALA A 4 -45.88 13.01 -25.32
N LEU A 5 -46.56 13.27 -24.20
CA LEU A 5 -45.90 13.60 -22.93
C LEU A 5 -45.47 12.37 -22.14
N GLU A 6 -46.15 11.24 -22.29
CA GLU A 6 -45.80 9.98 -21.59
C GLU A 6 -44.57 9.31 -22.16
N GLY A 7 -44.31 9.45 -23.46
CA GLY A 7 -43.09 8.90 -24.07
C GLY A 7 -41.78 9.63 -23.69
N PHE A 8 -41.87 10.92 -23.35
CA PHE A 8 -40.71 11.72 -23.01
C PHE A 8 -40.22 11.50 -21.58
N MET A 9 -41.14 11.20 -20.67
CA MET A 9 -40.77 10.91 -19.27
C MET A 9 -40.15 9.53 -19.08
N ALA A 10 -40.55 8.53 -19.87
CA ALA A 10 -40.01 7.18 -19.77
C ALA A 10 -38.54 7.08 -20.26
N THR A 11 -38.18 7.91 -21.26
CA THR A 11 -36.81 7.92 -21.82
C THR A 11 -35.83 8.63 -20.90
N LEU A 12 -36.28 9.60 -20.10
CA LEU A 12 -35.41 10.35 -19.18
C LEU A 12 -35.07 9.55 -17.92
N LEU A 13 -35.96 8.66 -17.47
CA LEU A 13 -35.70 7.80 -16.29
C LEU A 13 -34.74 6.65 -16.57
N LEU A 14 -34.63 6.18 -17.81
CA LEU A 14 -33.72 5.09 -18.18
C LEU A 14 -32.26 5.56 -18.29
N ALA A 15 -32.03 6.82 -18.67
CA ALA A 15 -30.70 7.39 -18.82
C ALA A 15 -29.98 7.64 -17.47
N THR A 16 -30.73 7.91 -16.41
CA THR A 16 -30.17 8.17 -15.07
C THR A 16 -29.74 6.89 -14.32
N LEU A 17 -30.35 5.76 -14.62
CA LEU A 17 -29.98 4.47 -14.00
C LEU A 17 -28.69 3.86 -14.58
N LEU A 18 -28.37 4.14 -15.84
CA LEU A 18 -27.12 3.65 -16.46
C LEU A 18 -25.87 4.40 -15.94
N SER A 19 -25.99 5.65 -15.50
CA SER A 19 -24.87 6.45 -15.03
C SER A 19 -24.34 6.03 -13.65
N MET A 20 -25.20 5.45 -12.79
CA MET A 20 -24.79 5.03 -11.44
C MET A 20 -24.08 3.68 -11.43
N ALA A 21 -24.41 2.77 -12.34
CA ALA A 21 -23.74 1.47 -12.46
C ALA A 21 -22.28 1.60 -12.92
N SER A 22 -21.99 2.59 -13.77
CA SER A 22 -20.64 2.81 -14.31
C SER A 22 -19.64 3.33 -13.27
N ALA A 23 -20.11 4.16 -12.32
CA ALA A 23 -19.23 4.75 -11.29
C ALA A 23 -18.79 3.72 -10.23
N THR A 24 -19.66 2.78 -9.88
CA THR A 24 -19.36 1.72 -8.92
C THR A 24 -18.41 0.68 -9.54
N GLN A 25 -18.67 0.31 -10.78
CA GLN A 25 -17.83 -0.65 -11.52
C GLN A 25 -16.43 -0.10 -11.82
N GLN A 26 -16.30 1.22 -12.00
CA GLN A 26 -15.01 1.87 -12.24
C GLN A 26 -14.17 1.97 -10.94
N ARG A 27 -14.82 2.10 -9.76
CA ARG A 27 -14.13 2.08 -8.45
C ARG A 27 -13.60 0.68 -8.12
N ASP A 28 -14.36 -0.37 -8.39
CA ASP A 28 -13.94 -1.76 -8.14
C ASP A 28 -12.80 -2.19 -9.07
N LEU A 29 -12.82 -1.74 -10.33
CA LEU A 29 -11.73 -2.00 -11.29
C LEU A 29 -10.44 -1.24 -10.95
N GLN A 30 -10.54 -0.10 -10.28
CA GLN A 30 -9.36 0.68 -9.87
C GLN A 30 -8.74 0.12 -8.58
N ALA A 31 -9.54 -0.38 -7.65
CA ALA A 31 -9.07 -1.08 -6.45
C ALA A 31 -8.37 -2.41 -6.81
N ALA A 32 -8.87 -3.14 -7.82
CA ALA A 32 -8.27 -4.40 -8.31
C ALA A 32 -6.96 -4.22 -9.10
N LYS A 33 -6.57 -2.98 -9.41
CA LYS A 33 -5.42 -2.66 -10.27
C LYS A 33 -4.25 -1.99 -9.57
N SER A 34 -4.27 -1.87 -8.23
CA SER A 34 -3.10 -1.33 -7.54
C SER A 34 -1.89 -2.26 -7.74
N PRO A 35 -0.77 -1.77 -8.30
CA PRO A 35 0.41 -2.60 -8.56
C PRO A 35 1.03 -3.14 -7.26
N PHE A 36 0.68 -2.57 -6.11
CA PHE A 36 1.18 -2.99 -4.80
C PHE A 36 0.52 -4.26 -4.29
N VAL A 37 -0.74 -4.51 -4.64
CA VAL A 37 -1.51 -5.64 -4.08
C VAL A 37 -0.86 -6.97 -4.44
N GLY A 38 -0.62 -7.80 -3.41
CA GLY A 38 -0.07 -9.13 -3.55
C GLY A 38 0.95 -9.48 -2.48
N SER A 39 1.62 -10.61 -2.67
CA SER A 39 2.68 -11.11 -1.78
C SER A 39 4.04 -10.98 -2.46
N TRP A 40 5.02 -10.59 -1.67
CA TRP A 40 6.35 -10.26 -2.13
C TRP A 40 7.38 -10.94 -1.22
N SER A 41 8.46 -11.48 -1.80
CA SER A 41 9.54 -12.13 -1.08
C SER A 41 10.86 -11.43 -1.33
N ALA A 42 11.64 -11.18 -0.27
CA ALA A 42 12.90 -10.46 -0.38
C ALA A 42 13.96 -11.25 -1.18
N ASP A 43 14.56 -10.57 -2.13
CA ASP A 43 15.79 -11.00 -2.82
C ASP A 43 16.98 -10.32 -2.15
N LEU A 44 17.54 -10.97 -1.15
CA LEU A 44 18.64 -10.42 -0.36
C LEU A 44 19.94 -10.28 -1.18
N SER A 45 20.09 -11.04 -2.27
CA SER A 45 21.26 -10.94 -3.16
C SER A 45 21.29 -9.63 -3.93
N GLN A 46 20.13 -9.01 -4.15
CA GLN A 46 19.98 -7.71 -4.81
C GLN A 46 19.73 -6.56 -3.81
N SER A 47 19.67 -6.87 -2.52
CA SER A 47 19.37 -5.92 -1.46
C SER A 47 20.64 -5.35 -0.82
N ARG A 48 20.51 -4.14 -0.26
CA ARG A 48 21.56 -3.53 0.58
C ARG A 48 20.99 -3.32 1.97
N LEU A 49 21.38 -4.19 2.90
CA LEU A 49 20.93 -4.15 4.28
C LEU A 49 21.79 -3.23 5.12
N ASP A 50 21.18 -2.56 6.10
CA ASP A 50 21.92 -1.86 7.15
C ASP A 50 22.55 -2.92 8.10
N PRO A 51 23.86 -2.81 8.41
CA PRO A 51 24.52 -3.73 9.35
C PRO A 51 23.88 -3.77 10.74
N LYS A 52 23.14 -2.71 11.14
CA LYS A 52 22.42 -2.64 12.41
C LYS A 52 21.12 -3.47 12.41
N MET A 53 20.61 -3.82 11.21
CA MET A 53 19.38 -4.59 11.04
C MET A 53 19.58 -5.76 10.05
N PRO A 54 20.47 -6.71 10.35
CA PRO A 54 20.65 -7.87 9.48
C PRO A 54 19.41 -8.76 9.53
N ILE A 55 19.01 -9.28 8.36
CA ILE A 55 17.93 -10.26 8.22
C ILE A 55 18.37 -11.43 7.35
N LYS A 56 17.73 -12.59 7.50
CA LYS A 56 17.94 -13.78 6.64
C LYS A 56 16.85 -13.93 5.58
N GLY A 57 15.75 -13.23 5.73
CA GLY A 57 14.64 -13.25 4.78
C GLY A 57 13.54 -12.30 5.22
N ALA A 58 12.71 -11.89 4.29
CA ALA A 58 11.50 -11.14 4.57
C ALA A 58 10.44 -11.41 3.51
N ASP A 59 9.20 -11.48 3.96
CA ASP A 59 8.02 -11.50 3.10
C ASP A 59 7.12 -10.31 3.48
N VAL A 60 6.45 -9.73 2.51
CA VAL A 60 5.41 -8.73 2.75
C VAL A 60 4.19 -9.03 1.90
N THR A 61 3.01 -8.96 2.51
CA THR A 61 1.73 -8.98 1.80
C THR A 61 1.09 -7.62 1.92
N ILE A 62 0.72 -7.04 0.79
CA ILE A 62 0.15 -5.71 0.67
C ILE A 62 -1.27 -5.81 0.16
N GLY A 63 -2.21 -5.23 0.92
CA GLY A 63 -3.60 -5.01 0.50
C GLY A 63 -3.87 -3.51 0.35
N VAL A 64 -4.68 -3.14 -0.64
CA VAL A 64 -5.09 -1.74 -0.88
C VAL A 64 -6.59 -1.71 -1.10
N THR A 65 -7.29 -0.88 -0.33
CA THR A 65 -8.73 -0.63 -0.48
C THR A 65 -8.97 0.88 -0.34
N GLY A 66 -9.19 1.56 -1.46
CA GLY A 66 -9.22 3.02 -1.49
C GLY A 66 -7.91 3.60 -0.98
N ASN A 67 -7.96 4.45 0.04
CA ASN A 67 -6.78 5.02 0.69
C ASN A 67 -6.23 4.17 1.86
N VAL A 68 -6.85 3.03 2.15
CA VAL A 68 -6.40 2.15 3.23
C VAL A 68 -5.44 1.11 2.69
N ILE A 69 -4.26 1.02 3.31
CA ILE A 69 -3.22 0.05 3.00
C ILE A 69 -3.04 -0.85 4.20
N THR A 70 -3.02 -2.16 3.96
CA THR A 70 -2.64 -3.16 4.95
C THR A 70 -1.29 -3.75 4.57
N LEU A 71 -0.36 -3.76 5.52
CA LEU A 71 0.96 -4.38 5.40
C LEU A 71 1.03 -5.54 6.39
N ALA A 72 1.31 -6.74 5.92
CA ALA A 72 1.62 -7.88 6.76
C ALA A 72 3.05 -8.35 6.44
N ASN A 73 3.96 -8.09 7.37
CA ASN A 73 5.37 -8.39 7.24
C ASN A 73 5.72 -9.66 8.01
N SER A 74 6.61 -10.47 7.46
CA SER A 74 7.26 -11.59 8.13
C SER A 74 8.75 -11.48 7.89
N VAL A 75 9.53 -11.28 8.95
CA VAL A 75 10.98 -11.07 8.88
C VAL A 75 11.69 -12.19 9.60
N ILE A 76 12.64 -12.85 8.95
CA ILE A 76 13.49 -13.90 9.53
C ILE A 76 14.78 -13.27 9.99
N MET A 77 15.01 -13.30 11.30
CA MET A 77 16.20 -12.76 11.93
C MET A 77 17.42 -13.70 11.76
N PRO A 78 18.66 -13.23 11.96
CA PRO A 78 19.84 -14.09 11.93
C PRO A 78 19.80 -15.25 12.91
N SER A 79 19.11 -15.11 14.04
CA SER A 79 18.85 -16.17 15.04
C SER A 79 17.98 -17.30 14.50
N GLY A 80 17.23 -17.08 13.40
CA GLY A 80 16.19 -17.96 12.90
C GLY A 80 14.79 -17.63 13.45
N GLU A 81 14.68 -16.70 14.39
CA GLU A 81 13.41 -16.18 14.86
C GLU A 81 12.65 -15.47 13.73
N THR A 82 11.34 -15.68 13.67
CA THR A 82 10.45 -14.99 12.72
C THR A 82 9.63 -13.95 13.46
N ILE A 83 9.77 -12.69 13.06
CA ILE A 83 8.96 -11.59 13.56
C ILE A 83 7.85 -11.34 12.57
N GLN A 84 6.60 -11.34 13.05
CA GLN A 84 5.42 -11.02 12.24
C GLN A 84 4.83 -9.71 12.72
N GLU A 85 4.53 -8.83 11.78
CA GLU A 85 3.96 -7.52 12.03
C GLU A 85 2.83 -7.26 11.05
N ARG A 86 1.80 -6.57 11.53
CA ARG A 86 0.70 -6.11 10.68
C ARG A 86 0.42 -4.65 10.99
N GLU A 87 0.34 -3.85 9.95
CA GLU A 87 -0.02 -2.45 10.06
C GLU A 87 -1.14 -2.10 9.08
N THR A 88 -1.96 -1.14 9.49
CA THR A 88 -2.98 -0.53 8.63
C THR A 88 -2.71 0.97 8.59
N LEU A 89 -2.53 1.50 7.39
CA LEU A 89 -2.14 2.87 7.12
C LEU A 89 -3.22 3.56 6.28
N ARG A 90 -3.30 4.88 6.39
CA ARG A 90 -4.10 5.71 5.49
C ARG A 90 -3.16 6.52 4.60
N ALA A 91 -3.25 6.30 3.28
CA ALA A 91 -2.38 6.96 2.30
C ALA A 91 -2.97 8.29 1.78
N ASP A 92 -3.51 9.08 2.69
CA ASP A 92 -4.13 10.40 2.43
C ASP A 92 -3.43 11.53 3.20
N GLY A 93 -2.26 11.26 3.78
CA GLY A 93 -1.49 12.22 4.56
C GLY A 93 -1.95 12.38 6.01
N THR A 94 -2.98 11.66 6.45
CA THR A 94 -3.40 11.68 7.85
C THR A 94 -2.47 10.84 8.73
N GLU A 95 -2.27 11.27 9.96
CA GLU A 95 -1.48 10.52 10.94
C GLU A 95 -2.23 9.25 11.37
N THR A 96 -1.55 8.13 11.34
CA THR A 96 -2.02 6.83 11.84
C THR A 96 -1.11 6.38 12.97
N ALA A 97 -1.66 6.03 14.13
CA ALA A 97 -0.87 5.51 15.23
C ALA A 97 -0.19 4.19 14.83
N ALA A 98 1.10 4.07 15.12
CA ALA A 98 1.83 2.82 14.91
C ALA A 98 1.29 1.73 15.84
N THR A 99 0.99 0.56 15.30
CA THR A 99 0.42 -0.58 16.03
C THR A 99 1.48 -1.57 16.50
N ASN A 100 2.67 -1.53 15.89
CA ASN A 100 3.79 -2.37 16.27
C ASN A 100 4.30 -1.99 17.68
N PRO A 101 4.48 -2.95 18.59
CA PRO A 101 5.01 -2.70 19.94
C PRO A 101 6.35 -1.98 19.95
N GLN A 102 7.22 -2.20 18.96
CA GLN A 102 8.54 -1.56 18.84
C GLN A 102 8.47 -0.08 18.45
N THR A 103 7.38 0.31 17.81
CA THR A 103 7.12 1.70 17.38
C THR A 103 6.03 2.38 18.21
N ARG A 104 5.75 1.85 19.42
CA ARG A 104 4.73 2.41 20.32
C ARG A 104 4.99 3.89 20.60
N GLY A 105 3.94 4.71 20.49
CA GLY A 105 4.02 6.16 20.65
C GLY A 105 4.54 6.92 19.44
N MET A 106 4.76 6.21 18.32
CA MET A 106 5.03 6.80 17.02
C MET A 106 3.76 6.91 16.19
N VAL A 107 3.81 7.75 15.16
CA VAL A 107 2.76 7.87 14.15
C VAL A 107 3.35 7.71 12.75
N HIS A 108 2.55 7.22 11.86
CA HIS A 108 2.87 7.08 10.44
C HIS A 108 2.04 8.07 9.64
N VAL A 109 2.68 8.71 8.66
CA VAL A 109 2.05 9.55 7.64
C VAL A 109 2.36 8.93 6.30
N ALA A 110 1.34 8.39 5.62
CA ALA A 110 1.50 7.75 4.33
C ALA A 110 0.86 8.59 3.23
N ASN A 111 1.55 8.68 2.08
CA ASN A 111 1.07 9.39 0.89
C ASN A 111 1.41 8.62 -0.38
N TRP A 112 0.47 8.59 -1.31
CA TRP A 112 0.76 8.20 -2.68
C TRP A 112 1.53 9.32 -3.38
N VAL A 113 2.69 8.99 -3.95
CA VAL A 113 3.51 9.90 -4.79
C VAL A 113 3.32 9.59 -6.27
N GLY A 114 2.30 8.82 -6.59
CA GLY A 114 1.96 8.34 -7.91
C GLY A 114 1.38 6.94 -7.84
N SER A 115 1.12 6.31 -8.98
CA SER A 115 0.52 4.98 -9.04
C SER A 115 1.45 3.86 -8.59
N HIS A 116 2.77 4.09 -8.58
CA HIS A 116 3.80 3.09 -8.31
C HIS A 116 4.68 3.43 -7.10
N VAL A 117 4.43 4.54 -6.40
CA VAL A 117 5.23 4.99 -5.27
C VAL A 117 4.36 5.37 -4.09
N LEU A 118 4.62 4.75 -2.95
CA LEU A 118 4.06 5.08 -1.65
C LEU A 118 5.19 5.59 -0.75
N ALA A 119 5.04 6.77 -0.18
CA ALA A 119 5.94 7.32 0.82
C ALA A 119 5.32 7.22 2.22
N LEU A 120 6.08 6.70 3.18
CA LEU A 120 5.70 6.54 4.57
C LEU A 120 6.72 7.26 5.45
N THR A 121 6.28 8.28 6.18
CA THR A 121 7.10 8.96 7.19
C THR A 121 6.70 8.46 8.58
N THR A 122 7.67 8.00 9.36
CA THR A 122 7.49 7.67 10.77
C THR A 122 7.94 8.85 11.63
N LYS A 123 7.07 9.27 12.55
CA LYS A 123 7.31 10.43 13.45
C LYS A 123 7.24 9.99 14.91
N LYS A 124 8.03 10.64 15.74
CA LYS A 124 7.93 10.59 17.21
C LYS A 124 7.73 12.01 17.72
N GLY A 125 6.53 12.30 18.21
CA GLY A 125 6.09 13.67 18.43
C GLY A 125 6.13 14.45 17.11
N ASN A 126 6.77 15.63 17.11
CA ASN A 126 6.89 16.47 15.90
C ASN A 126 8.11 16.13 15.02
N GLN A 127 8.93 15.15 15.41
CA GLN A 127 10.16 14.81 14.72
C GLN A 127 9.96 13.63 13.75
N SER A 128 10.31 13.82 12.47
CA SER A 128 10.43 12.70 11.53
C SER A 128 11.70 11.92 11.84
N ILE A 129 11.56 10.61 12.07
CA ILE A 129 12.66 9.72 12.47
C ILE A 129 13.03 8.71 11.40
N ALA A 130 12.11 8.39 10.50
CA ALA A 130 12.36 7.53 9.35
C ALA A 130 11.48 7.90 8.17
N LEU A 131 12.01 7.73 6.96
CA LEU A 131 11.29 7.78 5.70
C LEU A 131 11.42 6.41 5.04
N ILE A 132 10.29 5.82 4.66
CA ILE A 132 10.23 4.55 3.96
C ILE A 132 9.51 4.79 2.63
N THR A 133 10.15 4.41 1.53
CA THR A 133 9.55 4.49 0.20
C THR A 133 9.36 3.10 -0.35
N TYR A 134 8.13 2.80 -0.74
CA TYR A 134 7.77 1.58 -1.47
C TYR A 134 7.58 1.94 -2.93
N GLU A 135 8.29 1.27 -3.83
CA GLU A 135 8.24 1.52 -5.27
C GLU A 135 8.06 0.20 -6.02
N VAL A 136 6.96 0.08 -6.76
CA VAL A 136 6.72 -1.08 -7.63
C VAL A 136 7.18 -0.75 -9.04
N SER A 137 7.95 -1.66 -9.65
CA SER A 137 8.39 -1.55 -11.04
C SER A 137 7.20 -1.50 -12.01
N THR A 138 7.42 -0.92 -13.19
CA THR A 138 6.37 -0.76 -14.21
C THR A 138 5.80 -2.09 -14.72
N ASP A 139 6.59 -3.16 -14.69
CA ASP A 139 6.14 -4.53 -15.01
C ASP A 139 5.41 -5.22 -13.84
N GLY A 140 5.36 -4.56 -12.66
CA GLY A 140 4.70 -5.08 -11.48
C GLY A 140 5.39 -6.27 -10.80
N GLN A 141 6.63 -6.61 -11.16
CA GLN A 141 7.32 -7.81 -10.68
C GLN A 141 8.31 -7.55 -9.55
N THR A 142 8.72 -6.30 -9.37
CA THR A 142 9.69 -5.92 -8.35
C THR A 142 9.13 -4.83 -7.45
N LEU A 143 9.25 -5.02 -6.13
CA LEU A 143 8.97 -3.99 -5.13
C LEU A 143 10.30 -3.60 -4.47
N THR A 144 10.67 -2.34 -4.55
CA THR A 144 11.83 -1.76 -3.88
C THR A 144 11.37 -1.02 -2.63
N VAL A 145 11.89 -1.40 -1.48
CA VAL A 145 11.64 -0.70 -0.21
C VAL A 145 12.93 -0.04 0.24
N ARG A 146 12.91 1.30 0.27
CA ARG A 146 14.04 2.12 0.75
C ARG A 146 13.67 2.68 2.12
N THR A 147 14.55 2.52 3.08
CA THR A 147 14.42 3.12 4.42
C THR A 147 15.61 4.03 4.65
N SER A 148 15.34 5.24 5.16
CA SER A 148 16.34 6.20 5.58
C SER A 148 15.97 6.83 6.92
N GLY A 149 16.97 7.32 7.67
CA GLY A 149 16.84 7.91 8.99
C GLY A 149 17.47 7.05 10.08
N LEU A 150 16.68 6.29 10.85
CA LEU A 150 17.21 5.41 11.90
C LEU A 150 18.12 4.32 11.35
N ILE A 151 17.83 3.82 10.17
CA ILE A 151 18.61 2.84 9.42
C ILE A 151 18.64 3.25 7.95
N GLU A 152 19.69 2.81 7.24
CA GLU A 152 19.86 3.06 5.81
C GLU A 152 19.90 1.73 5.07
N GLN A 153 18.79 1.37 4.41
CA GLN A 153 18.70 0.11 3.67
C GLN A 153 17.83 0.20 2.42
N VAL A 154 18.10 -0.71 1.49
CA VAL A 154 17.28 -0.95 0.31
C VAL A 154 17.01 -2.44 0.23
N VAL A 155 15.76 -2.84 0.35
CA VAL A 155 15.35 -4.24 0.21
C VAL A 155 14.59 -4.40 -1.10
N ILE A 156 15.04 -5.32 -1.91
CA ILE A 156 14.40 -5.71 -3.17
C ILE A 156 13.52 -6.92 -2.92
N PHE A 157 12.28 -6.84 -3.32
CA PHE A 157 11.34 -7.95 -3.24
C PHE A 157 10.90 -8.36 -4.65
N LYS A 158 10.66 -9.64 -4.83
CA LYS A 158 10.07 -10.22 -6.04
C LYS A 158 8.64 -10.63 -5.74
N ARG A 159 7.75 -10.43 -6.72
CA ARG A 159 6.37 -10.86 -6.61
C ARG A 159 6.32 -12.39 -6.51
N ARG A 160 5.53 -12.88 -5.55
CA ARG A 160 5.22 -14.32 -5.47
C ARG A 160 4.04 -14.60 -6.39
N GLU A 161 4.21 -15.58 -7.26
CA GLU A 161 3.10 -16.17 -7.99
C GLU A 161 2.25 -16.98 -7.01
N LEU A 162 0.93 -16.85 -7.10
CA LEU A 162 -0.03 -17.60 -6.29
C LEU A 162 -0.21 -19.00 -6.85
#